data_85d8d37cc635a0bf207b878214d7dac7
#
_entry.id   85d8d37cc635a0bf207b878214d7dac7
#
_cell.length_a   1.000
_cell.length_b   1.000
_cell.length_c   1.000
_cell.angle_alpha   90.00
_cell.angle_beta   90.00
_cell.angle_gamma   90.00
#
_symmetry.space_group_name_H-M   'P 1'
#
loop_
_entity.id
_entity.type
_entity.pdbx_description
1 polymer ?
#
loop_
_entity_poly.entity_id
_entity_poly.type
_entity_poly.pdbx_seq_one_letter_code
_entity_poly.pdbx_strand_id
1 'polypeptide(L)'
;GVDIIGLSRALITNIQSGYFKEGGSTITQQVSRLIFLNNDLNFKRKIKEIIISLVLDLKYSKNQILKLYLNNIYLGSGAYGINEAAQVYFGKLITELTLSEIALITGLAPSPSIYSPYKNIDLAIKKRNKILKSMYIDGFISLYERNKALNEKVKLNYQTNNNDLKDN
;
A
#
# COMPACT_ATOMS: atom_id res chain seq x y z
N GLY A 1 6.64 14.07 -7.78
CA GLY A 1 5.95 15.04 -8.59
C GLY A 1 4.46 14.92 -8.63
N VAL A 2 3.89 15.74 -9.46
CA VAL A 2 2.47 15.71 -9.74
C VAL A 2 2.27 14.99 -11.07
N ASP A 3 1.50 13.89 -11.06
CA ASP A 3 1.11 13.21 -12.29
C ASP A 3 -0.18 13.85 -12.82
N ILE A 4 -0.03 14.82 -13.73
CA ILE A 4 -1.16 15.55 -14.32
C ILE A 4 -2.02 14.60 -15.17
N ILE A 5 -1.40 13.65 -15.88
CA ILE A 5 -2.12 12.68 -16.74
C ILE A 5 -2.90 11.69 -15.88
N GLY A 6 -2.29 11.16 -14.82
CA GLY A 6 -2.98 10.30 -13.87
C GLY A 6 -4.11 11.00 -13.14
N LEU A 7 -3.92 12.29 -12.79
CA LEU A 7 -4.94 13.11 -12.12
C LEU A 7 -6.13 13.38 -13.03
N SER A 8 -5.89 13.74 -14.29
CA SER A 8 -6.97 13.96 -15.28
C SER A 8 -7.71 12.67 -15.61
N ARG A 9 -6.99 11.55 -15.77
CA ARG A 9 -7.61 10.24 -15.97
C ARG A 9 -8.48 9.83 -14.79
N ALA A 10 -7.98 9.93 -13.56
CA ALA A 10 -8.72 9.62 -12.35
C ALA A 10 -9.96 10.53 -12.19
N LEU A 11 -9.84 11.81 -12.55
CA LEU A 11 -10.97 12.74 -12.54
C LEU A 11 -12.06 12.31 -13.52
N ILE A 12 -11.70 11.99 -14.76
CA ILE A 12 -12.63 11.52 -15.77
C ILE A 12 -13.31 10.22 -15.34
N THR A 13 -12.53 9.24 -14.86
CA THR A 13 -13.05 7.95 -14.38
C THR A 13 -14.01 8.12 -13.20
N ASN A 14 -13.68 9.01 -12.26
CA ASN A 14 -14.51 9.27 -11.08
C ASN A 14 -15.82 10.01 -11.45
N ILE A 15 -15.78 10.95 -12.41
CA ILE A 15 -16.97 11.63 -12.93
C ILE A 15 -17.89 10.62 -13.64
N GLN A 16 -17.33 9.76 -14.50
CA GLN A 16 -18.11 8.79 -15.26
C GLN A 16 -18.72 7.69 -14.38
N SER A 17 -18.06 7.30 -13.31
CA SER A 17 -18.54 6.24 -12.41
C SER A 17 -19.48 6.75 -11.31
N GLY A 18 -19.58 8.06 -11.11
CA GLY A 18 -20.41 8.68 -10.05
C GLY A 18 -19.90 8.43 -8.63
N TYR A 19 -18.75 7.77 -8.47
CA TYR A 19 -18.08 7.53 -7.17
C TYR A 19 -16.55 7.48 -7.33
N PHE A 20 -15.83 7.66 -6.23
CA PHE A 20 -14.36 7.65 -6.22
C PHE A 20 -13.83 6.25 -6.52
N LYS A 21 -13.48 5.98 -7.78
CA LYS A 21 -12.97 4.69 -8.28
C LYS A 21 -11.45 4.65 -8.41
N GLU A 22 -10.83 5.76 -8.78
CA GLU A 22 -9.37 5.86 -8.95
C GLU A 22 -8.78 6.99 -8.10
N GLY A 23 -7.68 6.68 -7.41
CA GLY A 23 -6.88 7.66 -6.68
C GLY A 23 -5.80 8.26 -7.58
N GLY A 24 -5.90 9.53 -7.94
CA GLY A 24 -4.91 10.25 -8.75
C GLY A 24 -3.71 10.80 -7.99
N SER A 25 -3.52 10.45 -6.71
CA SER A 25 -2.38 10.96 -5.91
C SER A 25 -1.14 10.09 -6.12
N THR A 26 0.01 10.73 -6.39
CA THR A 26 1.31 10.07 -6.49
C THR A 26 1.81 9.59 -5.13
N ILE A 27 2.83 8.69 -5.11
CA ILE A 27 3.49 8.27 -3.87
C ILE A 27 4.06 9.47 -3.12
N THR A 28 4.67 10.45 -3.80
CA THR A 28 5.20 11.67 -3.18
C THR A 28 4.10 12.48 -2.50
N GLN A 29 2.94 12.62 -3.14
CA GLN A 29 1.78 13.29 -2.52
C GLN A 29 1.26 12.52 -1.31
N GLN A 30 1.26 11.19 -1.36
CA GLN A 30 0.88 10.36 -0.21
C GLN A 30 1.87 10.52 0.94
N VAL A 31 3.19 10.56 0.68
CA VAL A 31 4.22 10.85 1.69
C VAL A 31 3.99 12.23 2.31
N SER A 32 3.72 13.25 1.49
CA SER A 32 3.41 14.60 1.97
C SER A 32 2.26 14.60 2.96
N ARG A 33 1.20 13.87 2.64
CA ARG A 33 0.03 13.72 3.51
C ARG A 33 0.34 12.95 4.79
N LEU A 34 1.06 11.82 4.69
CA LEU A 34 1.35 10.94 5.82
C LEU A 34 2.24 11.60 6.88
N ILE A 35 3.20 12.44 6.46
CA ILE A 35 4.23 12.95 7.35
C ILE A 35 3.96 14.40 7.80
N PHE A 36 3.39 15.23 6.93
CA PHE A 36 3.36 16.70 7.14
C PHE A 36 1.96 17.27 7.30
N LEU A 37 0.90 16.50 7.07
CA LEU A 37 -0.46 17.04 7.03
C LEU A 37 -1.39 16.24 7.94
N ASN A 38 -2.39 16.96 8.49
CA ASN A 38 -3.47 16.35 9.24
C ASN A 38 -4.51 15.72 8.30
N ASN A 39 -5.37 14.85 8.85
CA ASN A 39 -6.38 14.11 8.08
C ASN A 39 -7.59 14.96 7.62
N ASP A 40 -7.54 16.26 7.76
CA ASP A 40 -8.63 17.15 7.34
C ASP A 40 -8.88 17.04 5.82
N LEU A 41 -10.09 16.66 5.45
CA LEU A 41 -10.50 16.56 4.05
C LEU A 41 -10.95 17.92 3.52
N ASN A 42 -10.00 18.83 3.26
CA ASN A 42 -10.31 20.14 2.68
C ASN A 42 -9.39 20.48 1.49
N PHE A 43 -9.86 21.41 0.67
CA PHE A 43 -9.13 21.86 -0.52
C PHE A 43 -7.78 22.51 -0.18
N LYS A 44 -7.70 23.24 0.93
CA LYS A 44 -6.46 23.87 1.41
C LYS A 44 -5.38 22.83 1.72
N ARG A 45 -5.77 21.70 2.32
CA ARG A 45 -4.86 20.57 2.56
C ARG A 45 -4.33 20.00 1.24
N LYS A 46 -5.17 19.87 0.20
CA LYS A 46 -4.73 19.33 -1.09
C LYS A 46 -3.71 20.24 -1.79
N ILE A 47 -3.87 21.55 -1.68
CA ILE A 47 -2.87 22.50 -2.18
C ILE A 47 -1.54 22.34 -1.43
N LYS A 48 -1.56 22.26 -0.10
CA LYS A 48 -0.34 22.04 0.70
C LYS A 48 0.33 20.71 0.33
N GLU A 49 -0.44 19.64 0.15
CA GLU A 49 0.05 18.33 -0.27
C GLU A 49 0.84 18.43 -1.60
N ILE A 50 0.29 19.16 -2.59
CA ILE A 50 0.95 19.38 -3.88
C ILE A 50 2.25 20.16 -3.71
N ILE A 51 2.23 21.28 -2.97
CA ILE A 51 3.42 22.11 -2.77
C ILE A 51 4.52 21.31 -2.06
N ILE A 52 4.19 20.62 -0.97
CA ILE A 52 5.16 19.79 -0.23
C ILE A 52 5.71 18.68 -1.13
N SER A 53 4.87 18.04 -1.96
CA SER A 53 5.31 16.98 -2.86
C SER A 53 6.32 17.49 -3.91
N LEU A 54 6.16 18.70 -4.41
CA LEU A 54 7.14 19.32 -5.31
C LEU A 54 8.49 19.56 -4.60
N VAL A 55 8.44 20.06 -3.37
CA VAL A 55 9.66 20.26 -2.55
C VAL A 55 10.35 18.94 -2.26
N LEU A 56 9.60 17.88 -1.94
CA LEU A 56 10.17 16.56 -1.71
C LEU A 56 10.85 16.00 -2.96
N ASP A 57 10.23 16.13 -4.15
CA ASP A 57 10.82 15.65 -5.40
C ASP A 57 12.07 16.43 -5.81
N LEU A 58 12.22 17.68 -5.37
CA LEU A 58 13.44 18.47 -5.60
C LEU A 58 14.58 18.10 -4.64
N LYS A 59 14.24 17.69 -3.40
CA LYS A 59 15.23 17.45 -2.33
C LYS A 59 15.63 15.98 -2.17
N TYR A 60 14.77 15.05 -2.55
CA TYR A 60 14.96 13.61 -2.30
C TYR A 60 14.89 12.80 -3.58
N SER A 61 15.72 11.76 -3.66
CA SER A 61 15.63 10.77 -4.72
C SER A 61 14.33 9.94 -4.61
N LYS A 62 13.92 9.32 -5.72
CA LYS A 62 12.74 8.44 -5.75
C LYS A 62 12.84 7.30 -4.74
N ASN A 63 14.05 6.73 -4.55
CA ASN A 63 14.27 5.67 -3.57
C ASN A 63 14.10 6.16 -2.12
N GLN A 64 14.54 7.38 -1.82
CA GLN A 64 14.33 7.97 -0.50
C GLN A 64 12.85 8.23 -0.23
N ILE A 65 12.13 8.77 -1.22
CA ILE A 65 10.67 8.98 -1.13
C ILE A 65 9.94 7.64 -0.96
N LEU A 66 10.31 6.61 -1.73
CA LEU A 66 9.72 5.27 -1.59
C LEU A 66 9.99 4.69 -0.20
N LYS A 67 11.20 4.84 0.35
CA LYS A 67 11.54 4.41 1.71
C LYS A 67 10.69 5.12 2.75
N LEU A 68 10.49 6.43 2.63
CA LEU A 68 9.60 7.18 3.51
C LEU A 68 8.16 6.67 3.43
N TYR A 69 7.67 6.41 2.23
CA TYR A 69 6.34 5.84 2.02
C TYR A 69 6.18 4.49 2.70
N LEU A 70 7.07 3.55 2.41
CA LEU A 70 7.01 2.18 2.93
C LEU A 70 7.15 2.10 4.46
N ASN A 71 7.84 3.07 5.08
CA ASN A 71 7.99 3.11 6.54
C ASN A 71 6.82 3.76 7.27
N ASN A 72 5.93 4.48 6.57
CA ASN A 72 4.88 5.26 7.22
C ASN A 72 3.46 4.91 6.77
N ILE A 73 3.31 4.15 5.67
CA ILE A 73 1.97 3.80 5.17
C ILE A 73 1.23 2.91 6.15
N TYR A 74 -0.04 3.22 6.40
CA TYR A 74 -0.93 2.33 7.16
C TYR A 74 -1.29 1.10 6.32
N LEU A 75 -1.10 -0.09 6.88
CA LEU A 75 -1.30 -1.38 6.22
C LEU A 75 -2.36 -2.25 6.90
N GLY A 76 -3.15 -1.66 7.80
CA GLY A 76 -4.21 -2.36 8.52
C GLY A 76 -3.75 -2.99 9.83
N SER A 77 -4.70 -3.39 10.68
CA SER A 77 -4.45 -4.06 11.96
C SER A 77 -3.43 -3.34 12.86
N GLY A 78 -3.49 -1.99 12.90
CA GLY A 78 -2.56 -1.17 13.67
C GLY A 78 -1.16 -1.01 13.06
N ALA A 79 -0.83 -1.68 11.95
CA ALA A 79 0.50 -1.67 11.37
C ALA A 79 0.77 -0.41 10.53
N TYR A 80 1.79 0.36 10.91
CA TYR A 80 2.32 1.49 10.15
C TYR A 80 3.71 1.14 9.62
N GLY A 81 3.83 1.09 8.30
CA GLY A 81 5.02 0.65 7.58
C GLY A 81 5.16 -0.86 7.46
N ILE A 82 6.06 -1.24 6.54
CA ILE A 82 6.23 -2.65 6.14
C ILE A 82 6.85 -3.51 7.23
N ASN A 83 7.67 -2.94 8.14
CA ASN A 83 8.27 -3.69 9.24
C ASN A 83 7.21 -4.14 10.24
N GLU A 84 6.31 -3.24 10.66
CA GLU A 84 5.20 -3.59 11.56
C GLU A 84 4.24 -4.54 10.88
N ALA A 85 3.93 -4.33 9.59
CA ALA A 85 3.08 -5.25 8.83
C ALA A 85 3.66 -6.67 8.76
N ALA A 86 4.99 -6.81 8.58
CA ALA A 86 5.66 -8.12 8.60
C ALA A 86 5.48 -8.83 9.96
N GLN A 87 5.64 -8.10 11.06
CA GLN A 87 5.43 -8.63 12.41
C GLN A 87 3.96 -8.98 12.68
N VAL A 88 3.05 -8.05 12.37
CA VAL A 88 1.62 -8.23 12.64
C VAL A 88 1.06 -9.41 11.84
N TYR A 89 1.28 -9.45 10.54
CA TYR A 89 0.67 -10.46 9.69
C TYR A 89 1.38 -11.81 9.68
N PHE A 90 2.71 -11.84 9.90
CA PHE A 90 3.51 -13.04 9.71
C PHE A 90 4.39 -13.39 10.92
N GLY A 91 4.57 -12.50 11.91
CA GLY A 91 5.49 -12.69 13.04
C GLY A 91 6.94 -12.78 12.61
N LYS A 92 7.33 -12.11 11.52
CA LYS A 92 8.63 -12.20 10.88
C LYS A 92 9.32 -10.84 10.75
N LEU A 93 10.64 -10.86 10.64
CA LEU A 93 11.37 -9.70 10.14
C LEU A 93 11.11 -9.53 8.63
N ILE A 94 11.22 -8.31 8.14
CA ILE A 94 11.01 -8.02 6.70
C ILE A 94 11.97 -8.82 5.80
N THR A 95 13.17 -9.11 6.29
CA THR A 95 14.19 -9.90 5.57
C THR A 95 13.87 -11.39 5.46
N GLU A 96 12.92 -11.87 6.26
CA GLU A 96 12.49 -13.27 6.30
C GLU A 96 11.22 -13.52 5.49
N LEU A 97 10.60 -12.45 4.98
CA LEU A 97 9.38 -12.56 4.19
C LEU A 97 9.66 -13.24 2.86
N THR A 98 8.76 -14.16 2.50
CA THR A 98 8.73 -14.73 1.15
C THR A 98 8.18 -13.74 0.13
N LEU A 99 8.40 -14.00 -1.15
CA LEU A 99 7.82 -13.20 -2.23
C LEU A 99 6.28 -13.15 -2.16
N SER A 100 5.66 -14.24 -1.76
CA SER A 100 4.22 -14.34 -1.56
C SER A 100 3.73 -13.39 -0.45
N GLU A 101 4.43 -13.36 0.67
CA GLU A 101 4.12 -12.52 1.83
C GLU A 101 4.35 -11.03 1.51
N ILE A 102 5.46 -10.70 0.83
CA ILE A 102 5.73 -9.34 0.34
C ILE A 102 4.61 -8.85 -0.59
N ALA A 103 4.21 -9.68 -1.55
CA ALA A 103 3.13 -9.33 -2.47
C ALA A 103 1.78 -9.16 -1.77
N LEU A 104 1.52 -9.94 -0.70
CA LEU A 104 0.31 -9.80 0.10
C LEU A 104 0.31 -8.46 0.83
N ILE A 105 1.36 -8.11 1.59
CA ILE A 105 1.48 -6.82 2.29
C ILE A 105 1.34 -5.66 1.30
N THR A 106 2.03 -5.72 0.15
CA THR A 106 1.94 -4.70 -0.90
C THR A 106 0.51 -4.53 -1.39
N GLY A 107 -0.24 -5.62 -1.47
CA GLY A 107 -1.65 -5.62 -1.88
C GLY A 107 -2.59 -4.91 -0.92
N LEU A 108 -2.20 -4.69 0.35
CA LEU A 108 -3.02 -4.02 1.35
C LEU A 108 -3.06 -2.49 1.16
N ALA A 109 -1.98 -1.91 0.63
CA ALA A 109 -1.76 -0.47 0.58
C ALA A 109 -2.94 0.38 0.04
N PRO A 110 -3.68 -0.01 -1.02
CA PRO A 110 -4.78 0.80 -1.53
C PRO A 110 -6.00 0.90 -0.60
N SER A 111 -6.27 -0.14 0.18
CA SER A 111 -7.44 -0.21 1.09
C SER A 111 -7.22 -1.27 2.16
N PRO A 112 -6.40 -0.99 3.19
CA PRO A 112 -6.00 -1.98 4.18
C PRO A 112 -7.16 -2.64 4.92
N SER A 113 -8.20 -1.86 5.22
CA SER A 113 -9.39 -2.38 5.92
C SER A 113 -10.22 -3.35 5.07
N ILE A 114 -10.22 -3.18 3.74
CA ILE A 114 -10.94 -4.04 2.79
C ILE A 114 -10.14 -5.30 2.50
N TYR A 115 -8.82 -5.15 2.28
CA TYR A 115 -7.94 -6.25 1.88
C TYR A 115 -7.29 -6.96 3.06
N SER A 116 -7.65 -6.64 4.31
CA SER A 116 -7.11 -7.30 5.50
C SER A 116 -7.28 -8.82 5.42
N PRO A 117 -6.20 -9.61 5.51
CA PRO A 117 -6.26 -11.06 5.43
C PRO A 117 -6.96 -11.69 6.65
N TYR A 118 -7.03 -10.97 7.76
CA TYR A 118 -7.78 -11.39 8.95
C TYR A 118 -9.30 -11.30 8.76
N LYS A 119 -9.76 -10.38 7.89
CA LYS A 119 -11.19 -10.22 7.58
C LYS A 119 -11.63 -11.09 6.40
N ASN A 120 -10.81 -11.14 5.36
CA ASN A 120 -11.12 -11.89 4.14
C ASN A 120 -9.84 -12.37 3.45
N ILE A 121 -9.42 -13.58 3.81
CA ILE A 121 -8.19 -14.19 3.28
C ILE A 121 -8.25 -14.40 1.76
N ASP A 122 -9.41 -14.75 1.20
CA ASP A 122 -9.53 -15.01 -0.24
C ASP A 122 -9.37 -13.72 -1.04
N LEU A 123 -9.92 -12.60 -0.54
CA LEU A 123 -9.76 -11.30 -1.16
C LEU A 123 -8.30 -10.82 -1.09
N ALA A 124 -7.63 -11.03 0.03
CA ALA A 124 -6.21 -10.73 0.21
C ALA A 124 -5.34 -11.56 -0.76
N ILE A 125 -5.60 -12.86 -0.89
CA ILE A 125 -4.91 -13.75 -1.83
C ILE A 125 -5.18 -13.30 -3.28
N LYS A 126 -6.41 -12.95 -3.63
CA LYS A 126 -6.74 -12.44 -4.95
C LYS A 126 -5.96 -11.15 -5.27
N LYS A 127 -5.78 -10.28 -4.28
CA LYS A 127 -5.00 -9.05 -4.42
C LYS A 127 -3.51 -9.35 -4.56
N ARG A 128 -2.94 -10.24 -3.70
CA ARG A 128 -1.58 -10.78 -3.80
C ARG A 128 -1.28 -11.28 -5.22
N ASN A 129 -2.18 -12.11 -5.76
CA ASN A 129 -1.99 -12.70 -7.08
C ASN A 129 -1.95 -11.64 -8.20
N LYS A 130 -2.71 -10.55 -8.07
CA LYS A 130 -2.62 -9.40 -8.99
C LYS A 130 -1.27 -8.70 -8.90
N ILE A 131 -0.72 -8.51 -7.68
CA ILE A 131 0.61 -7.92 -7.49
C ILE A 131 1.69 -8.82 -8.12
N LEU A 132 1.68 -10.13 -7.84
CA LEU A 132 2.62 -11.08 -8.44
C LEU A 132 2.55 -11.08 -9.98
N LYS A 133 1.34 -10.95 -10.54
CA LYS A 133 1.16 -10.82 -11.99
C LYS A 133 1.81 -9.53 -12.53
N SER A 134 1.60 -8.38 -11.88
CA SER A 134 2.23 -7.12 -12.27
C SER A 134 3.75 -7.21 -12.18
N MET A 135 4.31 -7.73 -11.09
CA MET A 135 5.75 -7.90 -10.92
C MET A 135 6.37 -8.75 -12.04
N TYR A 136 5.68 -9.81 -12.48
CA TYR A 136 6.13 -10.62 -13.60
C TYR A 136 6.05 -9.87 -14.94
N ILE A 137 4.94 -9.18 -15.21
CA ILE A 137 4.76 -8.40 -16.46
C ILE A 137 5.81 -7.30 -16.57
N ASP A 138 6.11 -6.64 -15.45
CA ASP A 138 7.07 -5.55 -15.36
C ASP A 138 8.55 -6.04 -15.28
N GLY A 139 8.78 -7.37 -15.34
CA GLY A 139 10.11 -7.96 -15.38
C GLY A 139 10.87 -8.01 -14.05
N PHE A 140 10.20 -7.75 -12.91
CA PHE A 140 10.82 -7.80 -11.59
C PHE A 140 11.04 -9.23 -11.07
N ILE A 141 10.22 -10.18 -11.52
CA ILE A 141 10.33 -11.59 -11.16
C ILE A 141 10.17 -12.49 -12.39
N SER A 142 10.80 -13.66 -12.35
CA SER A 142 10.66 -14.69 -13.38
C SER A 142 9.30 -15.42 -13.28
N LEU A 143 8.93 -16.14 -14.34
CA LEU A 143 7.74 -17.01 -14.34
C LEU A 143 7.83 -18.10 -13.26
N TYR A 144 9.02 -18.65 -13.01
CA TYR A 144 9.25 -19.64 -11.97
C TYR A 144 8.96 -19.07 -10.58
N GLU A 145 9.54 -17.89 -10.25
CA GLU A 145 9.33 -17.23 -8.95
C GLU A 145 7.86 -16.88 -8.74
N ARG A 146 7.20 -16.34 -9.78
CA ARG A 146 5.76 -16.05 -9.72
C ARG A 146 4.95 -17.32 -9.42
N ASN A 147 5.18 -18.40 -10.14
CA ASN A 147 4.42 -19.63 -9.96
C ASN A 147 4.68 -20.27 -8.59
N LYS A 148 5.92 -20.24 -8.10
CA LYS A 148 6.27 -20.66 -6.75
C LYS A 148 5.49 -19.84 -5.70
N ALA A 149 5.49 -18.51 -5.82
CA ALA A 149 4.79 -17.63 -4.89
C ALA A 149 3.26 -17.78 -4.94
N LEU A 150 2.66 -18.06 -6.12
CA LEU A 150 1.23 -18.33 -6.26
C LEU A 150 0.79 -19.59 -5.53
N ASN A 151 1.61 -20.65 -5.54
CA ASN A 151 1.32 -21.94 -4.90
C ASN A 151 1.63 -21.96 -3.40
N GLU A 152 2.28 -20.92 -2.90
CA GLU A 152 2.62 -20.82 -1.48
C GLU A 152 1.37 -20.56 -0.64
N LYS A 153 1.17 -21.39 0.40
CA LYS A 153 0.08 -21.20 1.37
C LYS A 153 0.42 -20.05 2.31
N VAL A 154 -0.49 -19.10 2.41
CA VAL A 154 -0.38 -17.98 3.36
C VAL A 154 -0.64 -18.50 4.77
N LYS A 155 0.33 -18.30 5.66
CA LYS A 155 0.22 -18.62 7.08
C LYS A 155 0.26 -17.33 7.88
N LEU A 156 -0.88 -16.91 8.42
CA LEU A 156 -0.96 -15.70 9.22
C LEU A 156 -0.57 -15.95 10.68
N ASN A 157 -0.01 -14.90 11.30
CA ASN A 157 0.21 -14.84 12.73
C ASN A 157 -1.06 -14.35 13.43
N TYR A 158 -1.74 -15.22 14.18
CA TYR A 158 -2.95 -14.86 14.93
C TYR A 158 -2.67 -14.43 16.38
N GLN A 159 -1.41 -14.44 16.83
CA GLN A 159 -1.09 -14.13 18.24
C GLN A 159 -1.23 -12.64 18.58
N THR A 160 -1.10 -11.74 17.60
CA THR A 160 -1.21 -10.30 17.79
C THR A 160 -2.67 -9.79 17.82
N ASN A 161 -3.62 -10.55 17.30
CA ASN A 161 -5.02 -10.09 17.16
C ASN A 161 -5.89 -10.30 18.41
N ASN A 162 -5.42 -11.00 19.44
CA ASN A 162 -6.23 -11.25 20.63
C ASN A 162 -6.41 -10.02 21.53
N ASN A 163 -5.66 -8.95 21.31
CA ASN A 163 -5.78 -7.70 22.06
C ASN A 163 -6.74 -6.70 21.40
N ASP A 164 -6.90 -6.73 20.06
CA ASP A 164 -7.77 -5.78 19.33
C ASP A 164 -9.25 -6.21 19.28
N LEU A 165 -9.56 -7.46 19.64
CA LEU A 165 -10.93 -7.98 19.65
C LEU A 165 -11.66 -7.76 20.99
N LYS A 166 -10.99 -7.17 22.00
CA LYS A 166 -11.57 -6.91 23.32
C LYS A 166 -12.12 -5.49 23.49
N ASP A 167 -11.88 -4.59 22.54
CA ASP A 167 -12.29 -3.17 22.62
C ASP A 167 -13.34 -2.78 21.56
N ASN A 168 -14.29 -3.68 21.25
CA ASN A 168 -15.51 -3.36 20.47
C ASN A 168 -16.75 -3.95 21.13
#